data_2b9d58fa56256b389e4807259c8722fe
#
_entry.id   2b9d58fa56256b389e4807259c8722fe
#
_cell.length_a   1.000
_cell.length_b   1.000
_cell.length_c   1.000
_cell.angle_alpha   90.00
_cell.angle_beta   90.00
_cell.angle_gamma   90.00
#
_symmetry.space_group_name_H-M   'P 1'
#
loop_
_entity.id
_entity.type
_entity.pdbx_description
1 polymer ?
#
loop_
_entity_poly.entity_id
_entity_poly.type
_entity_poly.pdbx_seq_one_letter_code
_entity_poly.pdbx_strand_id
1 'polypeptide(L)'
;MDYFNYSRRKSSVVNIGNTPLGGENPIRIQSMANVSTMDTEASVRQAIRMIEAGAEYVRFTAQGEREARNLGEIRKELNAQGYTTPLVADIHFNPRAADAAAEVVEKVRINPGNYVDKVKTFDLLEYTDEEYAAELQKIRDRFVPFLDICKKHGTAIRIGVNHGSLSDRIMSRYGDTPEGMVASCMEFLRICRDENFPDVVISIKASNTVVMVRTVRLLVRTMEAEDMHYPLHLGVTEAGDGEDGRIKSAVGIGALLTDGIGDTIRVSLSEDPEAEIPVARKLVNYILERREHRPITAQAVPGYDPVTATRRISRVTEGIGGNFPPVVISDRSNGEFEFDYSSLPDYIYIGKEDPDNLPDNFRMLVDAHFWKERPNAYPYFIASEIEEMKEYNSPLKFIRLTYNDLTDKTLEILKQDKTAVAVLSTHHRNGVGSQRAAMHKLLAAGCDIPVILHRDYHEPDKEALQLKAAADFGTLLLDGFGDGIMLHNNDECEALVTDSYMFGILQATRSRISKTEYISCPSCGRTLYDLQTTIARIKEATSHLKGLKIGI
;
A
#
# COMPACT_ATOMS: atom_id res chain seq x y z
N MET A 1 7.01 11.49 13.70
CA MET A 1 6.57 10.08 13.47
C MET A 1 7.63 9.16 14.06
N ASP A 2 7.24 8.18 14.88
CA ASP A 2 8.15 7.15 15.38
C ASP A 2 8.19 6.00 14.35
N TYR A 3 9.37 5.68 13.80
CA TYR A 3 9.51 4.65 12.77
C TYR A 3 9.52 3.22 13.34
N PHE A 4 9.73 3.08 14.63
CA PHE A 4 9.97 1.81 15.29
C PHE A 4 8.79 1.35 16.12
N ASN A 5 8.07 2.30 16.73
CA ASN A 5 6.96 2.01 17.60
C ASN A 5 5.63 2.39 16.94
N TYR A 6 4.68 1.47 16.98
CA TYR A 6 3.39 1.70 16.37
C TYR A 6 2.51 2.61 17.24
N SER A 7 2.09 3.71 16.65
CA SER A 7 1.05 4.58 17.22
C SER A 7 0.23 5.20 16.09
N ARG A 8 -1.10 5.26 16.26
CA ARG A 8 -1.94 5.96 15.29
C ARG A 8 -1.68 7.46 15.35
N ARG A 9 -1.56 8.06 14.16
CA ARG A 9 -1.54 9.52 14.02
C ARG A 9 -2.86 10.09 14.57
N LYS A 10 -2.76 11.11 15.41
CA LYS A 10 -3.94 11.82 15.90
C LYS A 10 -4.46 12.75 14.80
N SER A 11 -5.60 12.39 14.23
CA SER A 11 -6.33 13.21 13.26
C SER A 11 -7.53 13.89 13.90
N SER A 12 -8.04 14.94 13.25
CA SER A 12 -9.30 15.58 13.63
C SER A 12 -10.46 14.61 13.47
N VAL A 13 -11.47 14.73 14.31
CA VAL A 13 -12.72 13.97 14.13
C VAL A 13 -13.57 14.66 13.08
N VAL A 14 -14.05 13.88 12.12
CA VAL A 14 -15.00 14.32 11.08
C VAL A 14 -16.30 13.56 11.25
N ASN A 15 -17.40 14.29 11.34
CA ASN A 15 -18.73 13.71 11.44
C ASN A 15 -19.29 13.42 10.04
N ILE A 16 -19.66 12.16 9.80
CA ILE A 16 -20.25 11.70 8.54
C ILE A 16 -21.52 10.93 8.89
N GLY A 17 -22.63 11.63 8.89
CA GLY A 17 -23.89 11.08 9.42
C GLY A 17 -23.69 10.54 10.85
N ASN A 18 -24.09 9.30 11.08
CA ASN A 18 -23.95 8.60 12.35
C ASN A 18 -22.63 7.81 12.51
N THR A 19 -21.70 7.94 11.57
CA THR A 19 -20.45 7.14 11.54
C THR A 19 -19.24 8.07 11.47
N PRO A 20 -18.81 8.67 12.60
CA PRO A 20 -17.66 9.57 12.63
C PRO A 20 -16.35 8.80 12.35
N LEU A 21 -15.34 9.49 11.82
CA LEU A 21 -14.00 8.98 11.64
C LEU A 21 -12.94 9.96 12.15
N GLY A 22 -11.70 9.49 12.25
CA GLY A 22 -10.59 10.28 12.81
C GLY A 22 -10.55 10.24 14.34
N GLY A 23 -9.56 10.87 14.94
CA GLY A 23 -9.33 10.81 16.39
C GLY A 23 -9.17 9.37 16.87
N GLU A 24 -9.91 9.01 17.91
CA GLU A 24 -9.90 7.66 18.49
C GLU A 24 -10.92 6.71 17.82
N ASN A 25 -11.67 7.19 16.82
CA ASN A 25 -12.63 6.34 16.11
C ASN A 25 -11.92 5.18 15.40
N PRO A 26 -12.59 4.03 15.20
CA PRO A 26 -12.05 2.91 14.44
C PRO A 26 -11.67 3.33 13.01
N ILE A 27 -10.71 2.61 12.42
CA ILE A 27 -10.43 2.74 10.99
C ILE A 27 -11.63 2.19 10.22
N ARG A 28 -12.28 3.04 9.44
CA ARG A 28 -13.53 2.73 8.74
C ARG A 28 -13.28 2.04 7.41
N ILE A 29 -14.17 1.11 7.05
CA ILE A 29 -14.13 0.41 5.76
C ILE A 29 -15.15 1.02 4.81
N GLN A 30 -14.69 1.45 3.65
CA GLN A 30 -15.51 1.95 2.56
C GLN A 30 -15.41 1.03 1.34
N SER A 31 -16.51 0.84 0.63
CA SER A 31 -16.49 0.27 -0.71
C SER A 31 -17.33 1.11 -1.68
N MET A 32 -17.30 0.78 -2.96
CA MET A 32 -17.93 1.58 -4.02
C MET A 32 -18.82 0.72 -4.90
N ALA A 33 -20.08 1.12 -5.05
CA ALA A 33 -21.01 0.49 -5.94
C ALA A 33 -20.57 0.60 -7.41
N ASN A 34 -20.82 -0.44 -8.19
CA ASN A 34 -20.51 -0.50 -9.62
C ASN A 34 -21.75 -0.55 -10.53
N VAL A 35 -22.94 -0.51 -9.96
CA VAL A 35 -24.20 -0.37 -10.70
C VAL A 35 -24.46 1.09 -11.06
N SER A 36 -25.33 1.31 -12.06
CA SER A 36 -25.75 2.67 -12.42
C SER A 36 -26.48 3.35 -11.27
N THR A 37 -26.02 4.54 -10.87
CA THR A 37 -26.69 5.35 -9.84
C THR A 37 -28.11 5.77 -10.22
N MET A 38 -28.46 5.73 -11.50
CA MET A 38 -29.81 5.99 -11.99
C MET A 38 -30.76 4.79 -11.84
N ASP A 39 -30.24 3.59 -11.60
CA ASP A 39 -31.02 2.43 -11.23
C ASP A 39 -31.12 2.34 -9.71
N THR A 40 -32.16 2.96 -9.15
CA THR A 40 -32.38 3.05 -7.70
C THR A 40 -32.48 1.67 -7.06
N GLU A 41 -33.22 0.75 -7.68
CA GLU A 41 -33.46 -0.58 -7.11
C GLU A 41 -32.18 -1.42 -7.08
N ALA A 42 -31.42 -1.45 -8.18
CA ALA A 42 -30.14 -2.16 -8.24
C ALA A 42 -29.12 -1.54 -7.26
N SER A 43 -29.08 -0.20 -7.15
CA SER A 43 -28.23 0.54 -6.23
C SER A 43 -28.52 0.20 -4.77
N VAL A 44 -29.80 0.17 -4.38
CA VAL A 44 -30.23 -0.21 -3.03
C VAL A 44 -29.86 -1.66 -2.72
N ARG A 45 -30.14 -2.60 -3.62
CA ARG A 45 -29.78 -4.01 -3.44
C ARG A 45 -28.25 -4.20 -3.27
N GLN A 46 -27.44 -3.52 -4.08
CA GLN A 46 -25.99 -3.61 -3.97
C GLN A 46 -25.48 -2.96 -2.68
N ALA A 47 -26.00 -1.78 -2.32
CA ALA A 47 -25.66 -1.13 -1.05
C ALA A 47 -25.91 -2.03 0.16
N ILE A 48 -27.08 -2.70 0.20
CA ILE A 48 -27.43 -3.63 1.27
C ILE A 48 -26.40 -4.76 1.36
N ARG A 49 -26.05 -5.43 0.24
CA ARG A 49 -25.02 -6.48 0.26
C ARG A 49 -23.66 -5.97 0.79
N MET A 50 -23.27 -4.76 0.39
CA MET A 50 -22.03 -4.14 0.88
C MET A 50 -22.10 -3.83 2.38
N ILE A 51 -23.23 -3.31 2.88
CA ILE A 51 -23.44 -3.00 4.29
C ILE A 51 -23.44 -4.28 5.12
N GLU A 52 -24.11 -5.33 4.66
CA GLU A 52 -24.15 -6.63 5.33
C GLU A 52 -22.78 -7.32 5.34
N ALA A 53 -21.94 -7.08 4.33
CA ALA A 53 -20.54 -7.51 4.31
C ALA A 53 -19.65 -6.69 5.28
N GLY A 54 -20.15 -5.57 5.84
CA GLY A 54 -19.46 -4.76 6.84
C GLY A 54 -18.94 -3.42 6.35
N ALA A 55 -19.43 -2.89 5.22
CA ALA A 55 -19.11 -1.53 4.78
C ALA A 55 -19.70 -0.50 5.75
N GLU A 56 -18.88 0.45 6.16
CA GLU A 56 -19.26 1.55 7.06
C GLU A 56 -19.55 2.84 6.27
N TYR A 57 -19.14 2.90 5.00
CA TYR A 57 -19.52 3.91 4.02
C TYR A 57 -19.74 3.25 2.67
N VAL A 58 -20.80 3.63 1.97
CA VAL A 58 -21.10 3.17 0.61
C VAL A 58 -20.98 4.33 -0.36
N ARG A 59 -20.11 4.18 -1.37
CA ARG A 59 -19.83 5.24 -2.33
C ARG A 59 -20.48 4.94 -3.67
N PHE A 60 -21.11 5.96 -4.26
CA PHE A 60 -21.72 5.95 -5.57
C PHE A 60 -21.12 7.00 -6.48
N THR A 61 -21.05 6.73 -7.78
CA THR A 61 -20.65 7.72 -8.78
C THR A 61 -21.81 8.68 -9.07
N ALA A 62 -21.51 9.98 -9.18
CA ALA A 62 -22.44 11.00 -9.64
C ALA A 62 -21.75 11.87 -10.70
N GLN A 63 -22.08 11.65 -11.98
CA GLN A 63 -21.52 12.36 -13.12
C GLN A 63 -22.24 13.70 -13.37
N GLY A 64 -23.50 13.77 -13.01
CA GLY A 64 -24.34 14.93 -13.20
C GLY A 64 -25.33 15.15 -12.06
N GLU A 65 -26.09 16.26 -12.16
CA GLU A 65 -27.09 16.63 -11.14
C GLU A 65 -28.21 15.57 -11.00
N ARG A 66 -28.55 14.85 -12.07
CA ARG A 66 -29.60 13.83 -12.04
C ARG A 66 -29.19 12.64 -11.17
N GLU A 67 -27.97 12.12 -11.36
CA GLU A 67 -27.41 11.04 -10.54
C GLU A 67 -27.25 11.51 -9.10
N ALA A 68 -26.75 12.75 -8.89
CA ALA A 68 -26.61 13.32 -7.57
C ALA A 68 -27.95 13.41 -6.81
N ARG A 69 -29.03 13.86 -7.46
CA ARG A 69 -30.36 13.90 -6.87
C ARG A 69 -30.94 12.52 -6.63
N ASN A 70 -30.67 11.55 -7.52
CA ASN A 70 -31.14 10.18 -7.36
C ASN A 70 -30.50 9.47 -6.13
N LEU A 71 -29.36 9.93 -5.67
CA LEU A 71 -28.80 9.48 -4.38
C LEU A 71 -29.73 9.77 -3.20
N GLY A 72 -30.56 10.81 -3.29
CA GLY A 72 -31.60 11.09 -2.31
C GLY A 72 -32.68 10.03 -2.28
N GLU A 73 -33.10 9.50 -3.44
CA GLU A 73 -34.07 8.41 -3.50
C GLU A 73 -33.45 7.11 -2.99
N ILE A 74 -32.20 6.81 -3.37
CA ILE A 74 -31.47 5.64 -2.82
C ILE A 74 -31.37 5.73 -1.30
N ARG A 75 -31.03 6.91 -0.75
CA ARG A 75 -30.98 7.16 0.69
C ARG A 75 -32.33 6.89 1.36
N LYS A 76 -33.40 7.40 0.78
CA LYS A 76 -34.76 7.23 1.28
C LYS A 76 -35.18 5.76 1.33
N GLU A 77 -34.93 5.01 0.26
CA GLU A 77 -35.25 3.58 0.21
C GLU A 77 -34.41 2.76 1.21
N LEU A 78 -33.12 3.06 1.37
CA LEU A 78 -32.26 2.43 2.38
C LEU A 78 -32.77 2.70 3.79
N ASN A 79 -33.13 3.95 4.09
CA ASN A 79 -33.68 4.32 5.41
C ASN A 79 -35.02 3.62 5.68
N ALA A 80 -35.87 3.48 4.67
CA ALA A 80 -37.16 2.77 4.80
C ALA A 80 -36.96 1.29 5.15
N GLN A 81 -35.83 0.70 4.75
CA GLN A 81 -35.45 -0.67 5.08
C GLN A 81 -34.57 -0.77 6.34
N GLY A 82 -34.35 0.34 7.06
CA GLY A 82 -33.59 0.37 8.32
C GLY A 82 -32.07 0.51 8.17
N TYR A 83 -31.55 0.76 6.96
CA TYR A 83 -30.13 0.96 6.71
C TYR A 83 -29.79 2.45 6.74
N THR A 84 -28.98 2.85 7.73
CA THR A 84 -28.58 4.25 7.96
C THR A 84 -27.09 4.51 7.66
N THR A 85 -26.40 3.55 7.06
CA THR A 85 -24.99 3.68 6.68
C THR A 85 -24.79 4.89 5.77
N PRO A 86 -23.83 5.79 6.05
CA PRO A 86 -23.62 7.01 5.28
C PRO A 86 -23.28 6.73 3.81
N LEU A 87 -23.87 7.51 2.91
CA LEU A 87 -23.57 7.49 1.49
C LEU A 87 -22.50 8.53 1.13
N VAL A 88 -21.67 8.18 0.16
CA VAL A 88 -20.63 9.05 -0.38
C VAL A 88 -20.88 9.27 -1.87
N ALA A 89 -21.09 10.52 -2.28
CA ALA A 89 -21.15 10.88 -3.69
C ALA A 89 -19.76 11.11 -4.26
N ASP A 90 -19.41 10.41 -5.32
CA ASP A 90 -18.15 10.58 -6.05
C ASP A 90 -18.40 11.43 -7.30
N ILE A 91 -18.05 12.69 -7.22
CA ILE A 91 -18.32 13.65 -8.27
C ILE A 91 -17.26 13.57 -9.37
N HIS A 92 -17.72 13.56 -10.60
CA HIS A 92 -16.88 13.54 -11.80
C HIS A 92 -17.15 14.75 -12.69
N PHE A 93 -16.17 15.64 -12.78
CA PHE A 93 -16.08 16.78 -13.71
C PHE A 93 -17.22 17.82 -13.66
N ASN A 94 -18.15 17.75 -12.70
CA ASN A 94 -19.32 18.63 -12.66
C ASN A 94 -19.54 19.22 -11.26
N PRO A 95 -19.11 20.47 -11.01
CA PRO A 95 -19.30 21.13 -9.72
C PRO A 95 -20.78 21.25 -9.29
N ARG A 96 -21.75 21.37 -10.24
CA ARG A 96 -23.18 21.43 -9.89
C ARG A 96 -23.69 20.11 -9.34
N ALA A 97 -23.10 18.97 -9.79
CA ALA A 97 -23.41 17.68 -9.21
C ALA A 97 -22.94 17.60 -7.75
N ALA A 98 -21.82 18.26 -7.40
CA ALA A 98 -21.36 18.34 -6.01
C ALA A 98 -22.35 19.11 -5.14
N ASP A 99 -22.85 20.26 -5.62
CA ASP A 99 -23.85 21.06 -4.92
C ASP A 99 -25.12 20.25 -4.64
N ALA A 100 -25.66 19.59 -5.69
CA ALA A 100 -26.87 18.77 -5.56
C ALA A 100 -26.67 17.56 -4.63
N ALA A 101 -25.50 16.91 -4.69
CA ALA A 101 -25.18 15.78 -3.81
C ALA A 101 -25.07 16.20 -2.33
N ALA A 102 -24.47 17.37 -2.07
CA ALA A 102 -24.30 17.88 -0.71
C ALA A 102 -25.62 18.08 0.05
N GLU A 103 -26.74 18.24 -0.67
CA GLU A 103 -28.08 18.36 -0.07
C GLU A 103 -28.67 17.01 0.38
N VAL A 104 -28.17 15.86 -0.12
CA VAL A 104 -28.84 14.57 -0.01
C VAL A 104 -28.00 13.41 0.55
N VAL A 105 -26.66 13.57 0.60
CA VAL A 105 -25.75 12.53 1.15
C VAL A 105 -24.89 13.08 2.27
N GLU A 106 -24.27 12.18 3.03
CA GLU A 106 -23.48 12.54 4.21
C GLU A 106 -22.03 12.96 3.88
N LYS A 107 -21.53 12.58 2.70
CA LYS A 107 -20.18 12.97 2.25
C LYS A 107 -20.12 13.13 0.73
N VAL A 108 -19.44 14.17 0.27
CA VAL A 108 -19.19 14.41 -1.15
C VAL A 108 -17.68 14.38 -1.43
N ARG A 109 -17.25 13.60 -2.41
CA ARG A 109 -15.87 13.61 -2.91
C ARG A 109 -15.76 14.48 -4.13
N ILE A 110 -14.81 15.40 -4.09
CA ILE A 110 -14.35 16.17 -5.25
C ILE A 110 -12.89 15.84 -5.57
N ASN A 111 -12.51 16.07 -6.84
CA ASN A 111 -11.12 15.94 -7.27
C ASN A 111 -10.58 17.34 -7.62
N PRO A 112 -9.62 17.87 -6.86
CA PRO A 112 -8.99 19.17 -7.13
C PRO A 112 -8.57 19.37 -8.58
N GLY A 113 -8.01 18.35 -9.19
CA GLY A 113 -7.48 18.43 -10.55
C GLY A 113 -8.52 18.66 -11.64
N ASN A 114 -9.81 18.43 -11.37
CA ASN A 114 -10.88 18.60 -12.36
C ASN A 114 -12.17 19.22 -11.81
N TYR A 115 -12.10 19.82 -10.64
CA TYR A 115 -13.28 20.45 -10.03
C TYR A 115 -13.59 21.83 -10.64
N VAL A 116 -12.57 22.66 -10.85
CA VAL A 116 -12.66 23.99 -11.47
C VAL A 116 -11.69 24.10 -12.64
N ASP A 117 -10.46 23.66 -12.43
CA ASP A 117 -9.39 23.74 -13.40
C ASP A 117 -9.61 22.84 -14.61
N LYS A 118 -9.04 23.24 -15.73
CA LYS A 118 -8.94 22.39 -16.92
C LYS A 118 -7.89 21.30 -16.74
N VAL A 119 -8.12 20.16 -17.35
CA VAL A 119 -7.22 18.99 -17.32
C VAL A 119 -6.92 18.56 -18.76
N LYS A 120 -5.62 18.40 -19.06
CA LYS A 120 -5.11 17.87 -20.34
C LYS A 120 -5.52 18.67 -21.57
N THR A 121 -5.79 19.95 -21.43
CA THR A 121 -5.97 20.86 -22.57
C THR A 121 -4.65 21.45 -23.02
N PHE A 122 -3.75 21.71 -22.07
CA PHE A 122 -2.43 22.34 -22.29
C PHE A 122 -2.50 23.61 -23.14
N ASP A 123 -3.59 24.36 -22.97
CA ASP A 123 -3.78 25.65 -23.66
C ASP A 123 -2.71 26.66 -23.23
N LEU A 124 -2.25 26.56 -21.98
CA LEU A 124 -1.16 27.34 -21.42
C LEU A 124 -0.11 26.38 -20.84
N LEU A 125 1.13 26.43 -21.33
CA LEU A 125 2.21 25.56 -20.92
C LEU A 125 2.98 26.07 -19.72
N GLU A 126 2.99 27.39 -19.51
CA GLU A 126 3.64 28.07 -18.40
C GLU A 126 2.69 29.08 -17.79
N TYR A 127 2.66 29.15 -16.46
CA TYR A 127 1.84 30.10 -15.70
C TYR A 127 2.77 31.08 -14.96
N THR A 128 2.56 32.38 -15.16
CA THR A 128 3.17 33.39 -14.28
C THR A 128 2.58 33.29 -12.87
N ASP A 129 3.20 33.94 -11.89
CA ASP A 129 2.67 33.92 -10.52
C ASP A 129 1.31 34.64 -10.42
N GLU A 130 1.10 35.68 -11.22
CA GLU A 130 -0.17 36.42 -11.32
C GLU A 130 -1.27 35.55 -11.93
N GLU A 131 -0.97 34.82 -13.03
CA GLU A 131 -1.92 33.91 -13.66
C GLU A 131 -2.26 32.74 -12.73
N TYR A 132 -1.26 32.20 -12.05
CA TYR A 132 -1.46 31.14 -11.06
C TYR A 132 -2.36 31.60 -9.91
N ALA A 133 -2.12 32.80 -9.37
CA ALA A 133 -2.94 33.40 -8.31
C ALA A 133 -4.38 33.66 -8.77
N ALA A 134 -4.56 34.08 -10.03
CA ALA A 134 -5.89 34.30 -10.61
C ALA A 134 -6.68 32.98 -10.73
N GLU A 135 -6.02 31.87 -11.09
CA GLU A 135 -6.67 30.54 -11.11
C GLU A 135 -7.04 30.06 -9.70
N LEU A 136 -6.18 30.30 -8.70
CA LEU A 136 -6.51 30.01 -7.29
C LEU A 136 -7.73 30.81 -6.82
N GLN A 137 -7.88 32.07 -7.24
CA GLN A 137 -9.06 32.86 -6.91
C GLN A 137 -10.33 32.27 -7.54
N LYS A 138 -10.28 31.79 -8.80
CA LYS A 138 -11.41 31.10 -9.43
C LYS A 138 -11.82 29.85 -8.67
N ILE A 139 -10.83 29.08 -8.19
CA ILE A 139 -11.10 27.91 -7.35
C ILE A 139 -11.84 28.35 -6.08
N ARG A 140 -11.34 29.38 -5.39
CA ARG A 140 -11.98 29.90 -4.18
C ARG A 140 -13.41 30.36 -4.44
N ASP A 141 -13.63 31.14 -5.50
CA ASP A 141 -14.94 31.67 -5.87
C ASP A 141 -15.97 30.60 -6.16
N ARG A 142 -15.54 29.42 -6.65
CA ARG A 142 -16.43 28.29 -6.92
C ARG A 142 -16.56 27.34 -5.71
N PHE A 143 -15.51 27.19 -4.93
CA PHE A 143 -15.46 26.21 -3.86
C PHE A 143 -16.15 26.70 -2.56
N VAL A 144 -16.01 27.99 -2.23
CA VAL A 144 -16.62 28.57 -1.02
C VAL A 144 -18.15 28.43 -1.01
N PRO A 145 -18.89 28.75 -2.08
CA PRO A 145 -20.35 28.50 -2.13
C PRO A 145 -20.74 27.03 -1.91
N PHE A 146 -19.92 26.08 -2.40
CA PHE A 146 -20.13 24.66 -2.14
C PHE A 146 -19.90 24.32 -0.66
N LEU A 147 -18.88 24.87 -0.01
CA LEU A 147 -18.65 24.71 1.43
C LEU A 147 -19.84 25.24 2.25
N ASP A 148 -20.46 26.34 1.80
CA ASP A 148 -21.65 26.88 2.49
C ASP A 148 -22.87 25.94 2.40
N ILE A 149 -23.05 25.28 1.25
CA ILE A 149 -24.07 24.24 1.12
C ILE A 149 -23.75 23.08 2.07
N CYS A 150 -22.51 22.63 2.11
CA CYS A 150 -22.07 21.55 3.02
C CYS A 150 -22.29 21.91 4.50
N LYS A 151 -21.95 23.14 4.92
CA LYS A 151 -22.23 23.63 6.28
C LYS A 151 -23.71 23.60 6.61
N LYS A 152 -24.55 24.05 5.68
CA LYS A 152 -26.02 24.10 5.86
C LYS A 152 -26.62 22.71 6.05
N HIS A 153 -26.11 21.71 5.35
CA HIS A 153 -26.65 20.34 5.35
C HIS A 153 -25.90 19.37 6.27
N GLY A 154 -24.80 19.79 6.91
CA GLY A 154 -23.97 18.92 7.74
C GLY A 154 -23.22 17.86 6.94
N THR A 155 -22.87 18.19 5.69
CA THR A 155 -22.23 17.27 4.76
C THR A 155 -20.71 17.41 4.83
N ALA A 156 -20.01 16.30 5.09
CA ALA A 156 -18.56 16.26 5.03
C ALA A 156 -18.07 16.25 3.57
N ILE A 157 -16.83 16.68 3.36
CA ILE A 157 -16.21 16.58 2.04
C ILE A 157 -15.01 15.64 2.07
N ARG A 158 -14.71 15.02 0.92
CA ARG A 158 -13.44 14.38 0.68
C ARG A 158 -12.73 15.04 -0.49
N ILE A 159 -11.57 15.62 -0.20
CA ILE A 159 -10.64 16.12 -1.21
C ILE A 159 -9.81 14.93 -1.68
N GLY A 160 -10.07 14.47 -2.90
CA GLY A 160 -9.50 13.24 -3.43
C GLY A 160 -8.65 13.49 -4.68
N VAL A 161 -7.33 13.55 -4.51
CA VAL A 161 -6.36 13.69 -5.60
C VAL A 161 -5.97 12.32 -6.14
N ASN A 162 -5.94 12.20 -7.46
CA ASN A 162 -5.45 11.00 -8.16
C ASN A 162 -4.24 11.36 -9.01
N HIS A 163 -3.22 10.52 -8.97
CA HIS A 163 -2.10 10.55 -9.92
C HIS A 163 -2.63 10.45 -11.36
N GLY A 164 -2.08 11.25 -12.28
CA GLY A 164 -2.52 11.28 -13.67
C GLY A 164 -3.80 12.11 -13.95
N SER A 165 -4.39 12.76 -12.93
CA SER A 165 -5.53 13.67 -13.10
C SER A 165 -5.31 15.01 -12.38
N LEU A 166 -4.09 15.52 -12.43
CA LEU A 166 -3.74 16.86 -11.96
C LEU A 166 -4.16 17.91 -12.99
N SER A 167 -4.46 19.14 -12.54
CA SER A 167 -4.75 20.26 -13.43
C SER A 167 -3.51 20.68 -14.24
N ASP A 168 -3.74 21.29 -15.41
CA ASP A 168 -2.64 21.76 -16.27
C ASP A 168 -1.74 22.76 -15.55
N ARG A 169 -2.30 23.58 -14.67
CA ARG A 169 -1.57 24.54 -13.83
C ARG A 169 -0.61 23.85 -12.86
N ILE A 170 -1.06 22.80 -12.19
CA ILE A 170 -0.21 22.00 -11.30
C ILE A 170 0.85 21.25 -12.11
N MET A 171 0.46 20.64 -13.23
CA MET A 171 1.38 19.94 -14.13
C MET A 171 2.49 20.84 -14.65
N SER A 172 2.15 22.07 -15.02
CA SER A 172 3.12 23.07 -15.49
C SER A 172 4.15 23.44 -14.43
N ARG A 173 3.74 23.62 -13.18
CA ARG A 173 4.63 24.11 -12.10
C ARG A 173 5.38 23.00 -11.36
N TYR A 174 4.74 21.87 -11.14
CA TYR A 174 5.26 20.78 -10.30
C TYR A 174 5.45 19.46 -11.04
N GLY A 175 4.86 19.29 -12.23
CA GLY A 175 4.80 18.01 -12.92
C GLY A 175 3.84 17.01 -12.25
N ASP A 176 3.78 15.78 -12.78
CA ASP A 176 3.03 14.67 -12.18
C ASP A 176 3.89 13.98 -11.11
N THR A 177 4.13 14.69 -10.02
CA THR A 177 5.05 14.33 -8.94
C THR A 177 4.32 14.27 -7.60
N PRO A 178 4.91 13.65 -6.57
CA PRO A 178 4.39 13.73 -5.20
C PRO A 178 4.17 15.16 -4.73
N GLU A 179 5.07 16.09 -5.05
CA GLU A 179 4.98 17.51 -4.71
C GLU A 179 3.79 18.17 -5.39
N GLY A 180 3.54 17.87 -6.67
CA GLY A 180 2.39 18.36 -7.43
C GLY A 180 1.06 17.86 -6.86
N MET A 181 0.99 16.58 -6.50
CA MET A 181 -0.20 16.01 -5.86
C MET A 181 -0.48 16.65 -4.49
N VAL A 182 0.56 16.87 -3.68
CA VAL A 182 0.44 17.53 -2.38
C VAL A 182 0.03 18.99 -2.55
N ALA A 183 0.65 19.73 -3.49
CA ALA A 183 0.28 21.12 -3.78
C ALA A 183 -1.19 21.24 -4.18
N SER A 184 -1.65 20.38 -5.09
CA SER A 184 -3.06 20.32 -5.53
C SER A 184 -4.03 20.10 -4.36
N CYS A 185 -3.66 19.27 -3.40
CA CYS A 185 -4.46 19.02 -2.19
C CYS A 185 -4.44 20.22 -1.24
N MET A 186 -3.25 20.75 -0.94
CA MET A 186 -3.05 21.82 0.05
C MET A 186 -3.74 23.11 -0.31
N GLU A 187 -3.88 23.44 -1.61
CA GLU A 187 -4.62 24.61 -2.07
C GLU A 187 -6.07 24.59 -1.58
N PHE A 188 -6.75 23.44 -1.69
CA PHE A 188 -8.13 23.27 -1.21
C PHE A 188 -8.20 23.22 0.32
N LEU A 189 -7.23 22.60 0.98
CA LEU A 189 -7.19 22.52 2.44
C LEU A 189 -7.03 23.90 3.08
N ARG A 190 -6.20 24.76 2.49
CA ARG A 190 -6.04 26.15 2.97
C ARG A 190 -7.35 26.93 2.86
N ILE A 191 -8.12 26.75 1.77
CA ILE A 191 -9.45 27.35 1.65
C ILE A 191 -10.39 26.81 2.75
N CYS A 192 -10.42 25.50 2.98
CA CYS A 192 -11.23 24.92 4.05
C CYS A 192 -10.89 25.50 5.43
N ARG A 193 -9.59 25.62 5.74
CA ARG A 193 -9.12 26.24 6.98
C ARG A 193 -9.58 27.71 7.09
N ASP A 194 -9.36 28.51 6.04
CA ASP A 194 -9.70 29.92 6.01
C ASP A 194 -11.21 30.15 6.16
N GLU A 195 -12.02 29.26 5.61
CA GLU A 195 -13.50 29.28 5.72
C GLU A 195 -14.04 28.60 6.99
N ASN A 196 -13.17 28.15 7.90
CA ASN A 196 -13.54 27.42 9.11
C ASN A 196 -14.44 26.19 8.81
N PHE A 197 -14.05 25.38 7.84
CA PHE A 197 -14.72 24.14 7.47
C PHE A 197 -13.89 22.93 7.91
N PRO A 198 -14.24 22.28 9.06
CA PRO A 198 -13.43 21.20 9.64
C PRO A 198 -13.76 19.81 9.10
N ASP A 199 -14.93 19.61 8.51
CA ASP A 199 -15.42 18.28 8.11
C ASP A 199 -14.81 17.82 6.78
N VAL A 200 -13.48 17.70 6.77
CA VAL A 200 -12.69 17.35 5.60
C VAL A 200 -11.98 16.02 5.80
N VAL A 201 -12.13 15.13 4.84
CA VAL A 201 -11.34 13.90 4.68
C VAL A 201 -10.45 14.06 3.44
N ILE A 202 -9.27 13.47 3.45
CA ILE A 202 -8.35 13.60 2.32
C ILE A 202 -8.04 12.22 1.77
N SER A 203 -7.85 12.12 0.46
CA SER A 203 -7.24 10.95 -0.16
C SER A 203 -6.28 11.35 -1.27
N ILE A 204 -5.13 10.67 -1.29
CA ILE A 204 -4.23 10.66 -2.44
C ILE A 204 -4.13 9.23 -2.90
N LYS A 205 -4.36 9.01 -4.19
CA LYS A 205 -4.36 7.67 -4.78
C LYS A 205 -3.49 7.63 -6.03
N ALA A 206 -2.78 6.52 -6.17
CA ALA A 206 -2.03 6.18 -7.37
C ALA A 206 -2.10 4.67 -7.60
N SER A 207 -1.88 4.22 -8.82
CA SER A 207 -1.71 2.80 -9.14
C SER A 207 -0.29 2.31 -8.81
N ASN A 208 0.67 3.22 -8.73
CA ASN A 208 2.03 2.96 -8.26
C ASN A 208 2.10 3.14 -6.74
N THR A 209 2.35 2.06 -6.01
CA THR A 209 2.41 2.05 -4.54
C THR A 209 3.52 2.93 -3.98
N VAL A 210 4.68 2.99 -4.66
CA VAL A 210 5.82 3.84 -4.26
C VAL A 210 5.40 5.32 -4.29
N VAL A 211 4.78 5.74 -5.39
CA VAL A 211 4.28 7.13 -5.55
C VAL A 211 3.23 7.43 -4.49
N MET A 212 2.26 6.52 -4.31
CA MET A 212 1.18 6.72 -3.34
C MET A 212 1.70 6.89 -1.91
N VAL A 213 2.55 5.97 -1.45
CA VAL A 213 3.05 5.98 -0.07
C VAL A 213 3.92 7.21 0.18
N ARG A 214 4.82 7.55 -0.73
CA ARG A 214 5.65 8.76 -0.63
C ARG A 214 4.81 10.03 -0.59
N THR A 215 3.81 10.13 -1.47
CA THR A 215 2.95 11.31 -1.54
C THR A 215 2.13 11.48 -0.27
N VAL A 216 1.57 10.40 0.28
CA VAL A 216 0.79 10.48 1.54
C VAL A 216 1.70 10.85 2.71
N ARG A 217 2.90 10.28 2.81
CA ARG A 217 3.90 10.67 3.83
C ARG A 217 4.27 12.15 3.71
N LEU A 218 4.49 12.64 2.49
CA LEU A 218 4.79 14.04 2.23
C LEU A 218 3.61 14.94 2.61
N LEU A 219 2.39 14.55 2.25
CA LEU A 219 1.17 15.30 2.60
C LEU A 219 1.02 15.43 4.12
N VAL A 220 1.17 14.34 4.86
CA VAL A 220 1.09 14.36 6.34
C VAL A 220 2.10 15.35 6.92
N ARG A 221 3.37 15.28 6.47
CA ARG A 221 4.42 16.21 6.90
C ARG A 221 4.07 17.66 6.58
N THR A 222 3.54 17.93 5.38
CA THR A 222 3.17 19.27 4.95
C THR A 222 1.98 19.82 5.74
N MET A 223 0.97 18.99 5.99
CA MET A 223 -0.17 19.36 6.84
C MET A 223 0.25 19.68 8.28
N GLU A 224 1.09 18.83 8.88
CA GLU A 224 1.60 19.04 10.24
C GLU A 224 2.40 20.33 10.36
N ALA A 225 3.18 20.69 9.33
CA ALA A 225 3.91 21.97 9.30
C ALA A 225 2.99 23.19 9.24
N GLU A 226 1.75 23.04 8.80
CA GLU A 226 0.73 24.09 8.77
C GLU A 226 -0.36 23.92 9.86
N ASP A 227 -0.11 23.08 10.86
CA ASP A 227 -1.04 22.76 11.96
C ASP A 227 -2.39 22.20 11.47
N MET A 228 -2.37 21.39 10.42
CA MET A 228 -3.54 20.70 9.88
C MET A 228 -3.49 19.21 10.21
N HIS A 229 -4.59 18.69 10.76
CA HIS A 229 -4.65 17.30 11.23
C HIS A 229 -5.83 16.52 10.62
N TYR A 230 -6.20 16.83 9.38
CA TYR A 230 -7.33 16.17 8.70
C TYR A 230 -7.12 14.66 8.58
N PRO A 231 -8.20 13.85 8.72
CA PRO A 231 -8.16 12.41 8.56
C PRO A 231 -7.95 12.00 7.10
N LEU A 232 -7.37 10.81 6.92
CA LEU A 232 -6.96 10.28 5.63
C LEU A 232 -7.75 9.02 5.25
N HIS A 233 -8.21 9.00 4.01
CA HIS A 233 -8.75 7.83 3.33
C HIS A 233 -7.69 7.21 2.42
N LEU A 234 -7.32 5.95 2.68
CA LEU A 234 -6.29 5.26 1.93
C LEU A 234 -6.88 4.32 0.89
N GLY A 235 -6.18 4.18 -0.22
CA GLY A 235 -6.50 3.22 -1.27
C GLY A 235 -5.53 3.28 -2.43
N VAL A 236 -5.24 2.13 -3.01
CA VAL A 236 -4.51 2.00 -4.28
C VAL A 236 -5.51 2.00 -5.41
N THR A 237 -5.34 2.82 -6.45
CA THR A 237 -6.19 2.79 -7.64
C THR A 237 -5.74 1.70 -8.59
N GLU A 238 -6.69 1.09 -9.29
CA GLU A 238 -6.39 0.14 -10.35
C GLU A 238 -5.45 -0.98 -9.88
N ALA A 239 -5.73 -1.51 -8.69
CA ALA A 239 -4.88 -2.52 -8.07
C ALA A 239 -4.91 -3.86 -8.81
N GLY A 240 -5.98 -4.13 -9.53
CA GLY A 240 -6.19 -5.39 -10.26
C GLY A 240 -7.18 -6.31 -9.56
N ASP A 241 -7.16 -7.57 -9.92
CA ASP A 241 -8.01 -8.62 -9.38
C ASP A 241 -7.18 -9.71 -8.69
N GLY A 242 -7.85 -10.62 -8.01
CA GLY A 242 -7.28 -11.81 -7.41
C GLY A 242 -6.11 -11.53 -6.47
N GLU A 243 -5.04 -12.28 -6.63
CA GLU A 243 -3.83 -12.18 -5.84
C GLU A 243 -3.15 -10.83 -6.00
N ASP A 244 -2.96 -10.36 -7.23
CA ASP A 244 -2.22 -9.12 -7.51
C ASP A 244 -2.91 -7.89 -6.90
N GLY A 245 -4.24 -7.82 -6.99
CA GLY A 245 -5.02 -6.73 -6.41
C GLY A 245 -4.91 -6.66 -4.89
N ARG A 246 -4.95 -7.82 -4.24
CA ARG A 246 -4.81 -7.95 -2.79
C ARG A 246 -3.41 -7.57 -2.32
N ILE A 247 -2.38 -8.12 -2.95
CA ILE A 247 -0.98 -7.81 -2.63
C ILE A 247 -0.70 -6.32 -2.81
N LYS A 248 -1.08 -5.75 -3.95
CA LYS A 248 -0.84 -4.34 -4.26
C LYS A 248 -1.55 -3.40 -3.29
N SER A 249 -2.79 -3.72 -2.93
CA SER A 249 -3.55 -2.97 -1.92
C SER A 249 -2.91 -3.09 -0.53
N ALA A 250 -2.52 -4.30 -0.12
CA ALA A 250 -1.90 -4.53 1.18
C ALA A 250 -0.51 -3.88 1.29
N VAL A 251 0.30 -3.86 0.23
CA VAL A 251 1.58 -3.14 0.17
C VAL A 251 1.35 -1.64 0.39
N GLY A 252 0.49 -1.00 -0.40
CA GLY A 252 0.30 0.44 -0.33
C GLY A 252 -0.43 0.91 0.94
N ILE A 253 -1.58 0.31 1.23
CA ILE A 253 -2.39 0.66 2.40
C ILE A 253 -1.68 0.20 3.68
N GLY A 254 -1.13 -1.02 3.67
CA GLY A 254 -0.46 -1.61 4.83
C GLY A 254 0.77 -0.82 5.28
N ALA A 255 1.57 -0.29 4.35
CA ALA A 255 2.71 0.56 4.68
C ALA A 255 2.28 1.83 5.45
N LEU A 256 1.25 2.51 4.97
CA LEU A 256 0.75 3.73 5.62
C LEU A 256 0.07 3.43 6.97
N LEU A 257 -0.75 2.37 7.04
CA LEU A 257 -1.34 1.95 8.31
C LEU A 257 -0.26 1.55 9.32
N THR A 258 0.84 0.93 8.88
CA THR A 258 2.00 0.59 9.72
C THR A 258 2.67 1.84 10.29
N ASP A 259 2.70 2.93 9.53
CA ASP A 259 3.16 4.24 9.99
C ASP A 259 2.13 4.96 10.91
N GLY A 260 1.00 4.34 11.19
CA GLY A 260 -0.10 4.93 11.96
C GLY A 260 -0.97 5.91 11.16
N ILE A 261 -0.79 5.99 9.85
CA ILE A 261 -1.52 6.89 8.95
C ILE A 261 -2.72 6.17 8.37
N GLY A 262 -3.89 6.78 8.47
CA GLY A 262 -5.14 6.31 7.86
C GLY A 262 -6.28 6.15 8.85
N ASP A 263 -7.44 6.70 8.49
CA ASP A 263 -8.66 6.72 9.30
C ASP A 263 -9.81 5.99 8.61
N THR A 264 -9.72 5.83 7.30
CA THR A 264 -10.62 5.00 6.49
C THR A 264 -9.86 4.43 5.30
N ILE A 265 -10.25 3.25 4.86
CA ILE A 265 -9.61 2.58 3.73
C ILE A 265 -10.62 2.02 2.73
N ARG A 266 -10.18 1.88 1.48
CA ARG A 266 -10.82 1.05 0.48
C ARG A 266 -9.77 0.18 -0.20
N VAL A 267 -9.93 -1.14 -0.12
CA VAL A 267 -9.29 -2.08 -1.03
C VAL A 267 -10.07 -2.04 -2.35
N SER A 268 -9.38 -1.84 -3.47
CA SER A 268 -10.01 -1.76 -4.79
C SER A 268 -9.67 -3.00 -5.60
N LEU A 269 -10.65 -3.86 -5.83
CA LEU A 269 -10.51 -5.09 -6.62
C LEU A 269 -11.39 -5.01 -7.87
N SER A 270 -10.94 -5.64 -8.95
CA SER A 270 -11.77 -5.84 -10.16
C SER A 270 -12.69 -7.06 -9.97
N GLU A 271 -13.40 -7.06 -8.84
CA GLU A 271 -14.33 -8.09 -8.36
C GLU A 271 -15.64 -7.42 -7.92
N ASP A 272 -16.60 -8.19 -7.40
CA ASP A 272 -17.80 -7.60 -6.82
C ASP A 272 -17.47 -6.73 -5.59
N PRO A 273 -18.09 -5.55 -5.43
CA PRO A 273 -17.73 -4.60 -4.38
C PRO A 273 -17.78 -5.16 -2.96
N GLU A 274 -18.68 -6.10 -2.68
CA GLU A 274 -18.78 -6.76 -1.38
C GLU A 274 -17.56 -7.63 -1.05
N ALA A 275 -16.82 -8.13 -2.04
CA ALA A 275 -15.60 -8.90 -1.84
C ALA A 275 -14.43 -8.07 -1.30
N GLU A 276 -14.41 -6.75 -1.54
CA GLU A 276 -13.38 -5.84 -1.05
C GLU A 276 -13.38 -5.71 0.49
N ILE A 277 -14.53 -5.86 1.11
CA ILE A 277 -14.78 -5.48 2.52
C ILE A 277 -14.11 -6.44 3.50
N PRO A 278 -14.25 -7.77 3.39
CA PRO A 278 -13.53 -8.71 4.25
C PRO A 278 -12.01 -8.57 4.13
N VAL A 279 -11.50 -8.36 2.91
CA VAL A 279 -10.07 -8.15 2.65
C VAL A 279 -9.56 -6.92 3.39
N ALA A 280 -10.29 -5.80 3.28
CA ALA A 280 -9.96 -4.57 3.98
C ALA A 280 -9.99 -4.76 5.51
N ARG A 281 -10.99 -5.48 6.02
CA ARG A 281 -11.11 -5.75 7.46
C ARG A 281 -9.97 -6.62 7.99
N LYS A 282 -9.59 -7.69 7.28
CA LYS A 282 -8.44 -8.53 7.63
C LYS A 282 -7.16 -7.69 7.70
N LEU A 283 -6.91 -6.84 6.71
CA LEU A 283 -5.72 -5.97 6.69
C LEU A 283 -5.69 -5.01 7.88
N VAL A 284 -6.79 -4.31 8.16
CA VAL A 284 -6.89 -3.40 9.30
C VAL A 284 -6.65 -4.13 10.61
N ASN A 285 -7.33 -5.26 10.83
CA ASN A 285 -7.19 -6.04 12.05
C ASN A 285 -5.75 -6.48 12.28
N TYR A 286 -5.07 -6.99 11.24
CA TYR A 286 -3.67 -7.38 11.34
C TYR A 286 -2.75 -6.23 11.76
N ILE A 287 -2.93 -5.05 11.18
CA ILE A 287 -2.12 -3.90 11.58
C ILE A 287 -2.38 -3.50 13.03
N LEU A 288 -3.64 -3.56 13.47
CA LEU A 288 -4.02 -3.21 14.83
C LEU A 288 -3.51 -4.20 15.90
N GLU A 289 -3.16 -5.44 15.53
CA GLU A 289 -2.51 -6.40 16.42
C GLU A 289 -1.16 -5.90 16.96
N ARG A 290 -0.54 -4.92 16.28
CA ARG A 290 0.72 -4.29 16.73
C ARG A 290 0.56 -3.37 17.93
N ARG A 291 -0.65 -2.99 18.31
CA ARG A 291 -0.92 -2.17 19.48
C ARG A 291 -0.35 -2.85 20.74
N GLU A 292 0.08 -2.03 21.70
CA GLU A 292 0.59 -2.52 22.99
C GLU A 292 1.80 -3.46 22.88
N HIS A 293 2.59 -3.35 21.81
CA HIS A 293 3.84 -4.08 21.70
C HIS A 293 4.87 -3.56 22.72
N ARG A 294 5.87 -4.38 23.05
CA ARG A 294 6.99 -3.92 23.87
C ARG A 294 7.72 -2.77 23.16
N PRO A 295 8.13 -1.70 23.86
CA PRO A 295 8.86 -0.61 23.23
C PRO A 295 10.15 -1.08 22.56
N ILE A 296 10.39 -0.59 21.35
CA ILE A 296 11.62 -0.80 20.60
C ILE A 296 12.48 0.44 20.81
N THR A 297 13.61 0.27 21.50
CA THR A 297 14.56 1.36 21.73
C THR A 297 15.54 1.42 20.57
N ALA A 298 15.31 2.32 19.64
CA ALA A 298 16.16 2.53 18.46
C ALA A 298 16.18 4.01 18.09
N GLN A 299 17.16 4.39 17.27
CA GLN A 299 17.29 5.75 16.74
C GLN A 299 17.40 5.67 15.22
N ALA A 300 16.66 6.55 14.55
CA ALA A 300 16.79 6.71 13.10
C ALA A 300 18.16 7.31 12.75
N VAL A 301 18.76 6.82 11.68
CA VAL A 301 20.03 7.36 11.18
C VAL A 301 19.80 8.80 10.72
N PRO A 302 20.67 9.75 11.10
CA PRO A 302 20.57 11.12 10.61
C PRO A 302 20.56 11.18 9.07
N GLY A 303 19.65 11.97 8.53
CA GLY A 303 19.48 12.13 7.07
C GLY A 303 18.59 11.06 6.39
N TYR A 304 18.14 10.04 7.10
CA TYR A 304 17.12 9.14 6.56
C TYR A 304 15.75 9.85 6.52
N ASP A 305 15.12 9.86 5.36
CA ASP A 305 13.78 10.39 5.15
C ASP A 305 12.94 9.38 4.36
N PRO A 306 11.88 8.79 4.94
CA PRO A 306 11.04 7.80 4.26
C PRO A 306 10.23 8.37 3.09
N VAL A 307 10.13 9.70 2.95
CA VAL A 307 9.50 10.36 1.80
C VAL A 307 10.41 10.28 0.57
N THR A 308 11.71 10.44 0.76
CA THR A 308 12.70 10.47 -0.32
C THR A 308 13.60 9.25 -0.35
N ALA A 309 13.36 8.27 0.54
CA ALA A 309 14.20 7.09 0.66
C ALA A 309 14.35 6.36 -0.68
N THR A 310 15.59 6.06 -1.02
CA THR A 310 15.96 5.20 -2.12
C THR A 310 16.43 3.85 -1.56
N ARG A 311 16.49 2.84 -2.43
CA ARG A 311 17.00 1.54 -2.01
C ARG A 311 18.41 1.68 -1.43
N ARG A 312 18.61 1.13 -0.23
CA ARG A 312 19.92 1.04 0.41
C ARG A 312 20.89 0.28 -0.52
N ILE A 313 22.04 0.85 -0.75
CA ILE A 313 23.10 0.18 -1.49
C ILE A 313 23.95 -0.64 -0.52
N SER A 314 23.86 -1.95 -0.62
CA SER A 314 24.71 -2.92 0.07
C SER A 314 25.90 -3.29 -0.80
N ARG A 315 26.92 -3.93 -0.22
CA ARG A 315 27.97 -4.59 -1.00
C ARG A 315 27.36 -5.72 -1.84
N VAL A 316 28.04 -6.09 -2.90
CA VAL A 316 27.65 -7.25 -3.72
C VAL A 316 28.32 -8.51 -3.17
N THR A 317 27.52 -9.55 -2.90
CA THR A 317 28.00 -10.87 -2.48
C THR A 317 27.34 -11.93 -3.38
N GLU A 318 28.08 -12.52 -4.31
CA GLU A 318 27.61 -13.56 -5.26
C GLU A 318 26.28 -13.20 -5.97
N GLY A 319 26.15 -11.94 -6.40
CA GLY A 319 24.97 -11.45 -7.12
C GLY A 319 23.81 -11.00 -6.20
N ILE A 320 24.00 -10.98 -4.89
CA ILE A 320 23.04 -10.40 -3.92
C ILE A 320 23.55 -9.03 -3.51
N GLY A 321 22.65 -8.05 -3.45
CA GLY A 321 22.97 -6.67 -3.04
C GLY A 321 23.34 -5.74 -4.19
N GLY A 322 23.87 -4.57 -3.86
CA GLY A 322 24.17 -3.52 -4.83
C GLY A 322 22.95 -3.13 -5.67
N ASN A 323 23.11 -3.14 -6.98
CA ASN A 323 22.04 -2.83 -7.94
C ASN A 323 21.31 -4.08 -8.46
N PHE A 324 21.64 -5.28 -7.97
CA PHE A 324 20.93 -6.49 -8.37
C PHE A 324 19.48 -6.45 -7.85
N PRO A 325 18.52 -7.01 -8.61
CA PRO A 325 17.15 -7.18 -8.09
C PRO A 325 17.15 -7.98 -6.79
N PRO A 326 16.24 -7.69 -5.85
CA PRO A 326 16.09 -8.50 -4.64
C PRO A 326 15.80 -9.96 -4.97
N VAL A 327 16.48 -10.86 -4.26
CA VAL A 327 16.33 -12.31 -4.48
C VAL A 327 15.12 -12.86 -3.70
N VAL A 328 14.58 -13.97 -4.20
CA VAL A 328 13.55 -14.77 -3.53
C VAL A 328 14.20 -16.04 -3.00
N ILE A 329 14.08 -16.27 -1.69
CA ILE A 329 14.49 -17.51 -1.04
C ILE A 329 13.22 -18.27 -0.64
N SER A 330 13.01 -19.43 -1.26
CA SER A 330 11.88 -20.31 -0.96
C SER A 330 12.22 -21.30 0.14
N ASP A 331 11.36 -21.43 1.14
CA ASP A 331 11.54 -22.43 2.18
C ASP A 331 10.98 -23.79 1.68
N ARG A 332 11.88 -24.76 1.61
CA ARG A 332 11.62 -26.14 1.20
C ARG A 332 12.07 -27.15 2.27
N SER A 333 12.23 -26.69 3.49
CA SER A 333 12.68 -27.53 4.62
C SER A 333 11.70 -28.63 5.00
N ASN A 334 10.46 -28.54 4.51
CA ASN A 334 9.43 -29.58 4.66
C ASN A 334 9.52 -30.70 3.59
N GLY A 335 10.44 -30.60 2.63
CA GLY A 335 10.62 -31.60 1.56
C GLY A 335 9.70 -31.45 0.35
N GLU A 336 8.98 -30.34 0.22
CA GLU A 336 8.16 -30.03 -0.97
C GLU A 336 9.03 -29.45 -2.09
N PHE A 337 9.26 -30.20 -3.17
CA PHE A 337 10.09 -29.78 -4.30
C PHE A 337 9.29 -29.62 -5.61
N GLU A 338 8.09 -29.08 -5.49
CA GLU A 338 7.30 -28.63 -6.63
C GLU A 338 7.60 -27.17 -6.95
N PHE A 339 7.82 -26.81 -8.23
CA PHE A 339 8.20 -25.48 -8.67
C PHE A 339 7.37 -24.99 -9.83
N ASP A 340 7.02 -23.70 -9.82
CA ASP A 340 6.57 -23.01 -11.01
C ASP A 340 7.80 -22.53 -11.83
N TYR A 341 8.09 -23.22 -12.91
CA TYR A 341 9.22 -22.88 -13.80
C TYR A 341 9.08 -21.53 -14.51
N SER A 342 7.91 -20.90 -14.43
CA SER A 342 7.73 -19.52 -14.92
C SER A 342 8.26 -18.47 -13.94
N SER A 343 8.40 -18.82 -12.65
CA SER A 343 8.79 -17.94 -11.54
C SER A 343 9.60 -18.72 -10.51
N LEU A 344 10.78 -19.22 -10.93
CA LEU A 344 11.67 -19.96 -10.03
C LEU A 344 12.26 -19.06 -8.94
N PRO A 345 12.30 -19.49 -7.67
CA PRO A 345 13.06 -18.82 -6.64
C PRO A 345 14.56 -18.83 -6.97
N ASP A 346 15.28 -17.81 -6.50
CA ASP A 346 16.73 -17.69 -6.74
C ASP A 346 17.52 -18.66 -5.86
N TYR A 347 17.00 -18.94 -4.65
CA TYR A 347 17.56 -19.88 -3.67
C TYR A 347 16.43 -20.69 -3.05
N ILE A 348 16.75 -21.90 -2.60
CA ILE A 348 15.87 -22.74 -1.78
C ILE A 348 16.54 -23.06 -0.44
N TYR A 349 15.82 -22.90 0.65
CA TYR A 349 16.27 -23.34 1.98
C TYR A 349 15.74 -24.74 2.21
N ILE A 350 16.64 -25.70 2.40
CA ILE A 350 16.32 -27.13 2.58
C ILE A 350 16.60 -27.62 4.01
N GLY A 351 17.11 -26.75 4.89
CA GLY A 351 17.40 -27.13 6.27
C GLY A 351 18.41 -28.27 6.35
N LYS A 352 17.95 -29.41 6.80
CA LYS A 352 18.76 -30.64 6.99
C LYS A 352 18.65 -31.61 5.82
N GLU A 353 17.64 -31.47 5.03
CA GLU A 353 17.33 -32.36 3.93
C GLU A 353 18.30 -32.15 2.77
N ASP A 354 18.80 -33.23 2.21
CA ASP A 354 19.63 -33.25 1.01
C ASP A 354 18.91 -34.08 -0.05
N PRO A 355 18.02 -33.49 -0.85
CA PRO A 355 17.25 -34.23 -1.83
C PRO A 355 18.14 -34.69 -2.99
N ASP A 356 18.23 -36.02 -3.17
CA ASP A 356 19.04 -36.65 -4.23
C ASP A 356 18.57 -36.31 -5.66
N ASN A 357 17.41 -35.69 -5.82
CA ASN A 357 16.72 -35.52 -7.11
C ASN A 357 16.48 -34.07 -7.53
N LEU A 358 17.11 -33.06 -6.90
CA LEU A 358 17.02 -31.68 -7.38
C LEU A 358 17.89 -31.46 -8.62
N PRO A 359 17.39 -30.72 -9.61
CA PRO A 359 18.24 -30.30 -10.74
C PRO A 359 19.48 -29.50 -10.27
N ASP A 360 20.62 -29.72 -10.89
CA ASP A 360 21.92 -29.11 -10.54
C ASP A 360 21.93 -27.56 -10.58
N ASN A 361 20.92 -26.93 -11.15
CA ASN A 361 20.81 -25.48 -11.28
C ASN A 361 20.19 -24.79 -10.07
N PHE A 362 19.68 -25.52 -9.08
CA PHE A 362 19.16 -24.90 -7.85
C PHE A 362 20.28 -24.51 -6.89
N ARG A 363 20.19 -23.29 -6.34
CA ARG A 363 21.07 -22.80 -5.28
C ARG A 363 20.43 -23.10 -3.93
N MET A 364 21.12 -23.88 -3.11
CA MET A 364 20.57 -24.42 -1.86
C MET A 364 21.20 -23.78 -0.63
N LEU A 365 20.37 -23.49 0.37
CA LEU A 365 20.81 -23.12 1.72
C LEU A 365 20.62 -24.33 2.62
N VAL A 366 21.69 -24.76 3.26
CA VAL A 366 21.74 -25.93 4.14
C VAL A 366 22.19 -25.48 5.52
N ASP A 367 21.52 -25.94 6.60
CA ASP A 367 21.98 -25.65 7.97
C ASP A 367 23.47 -25.96 8.13
N ALA A 368 24.23 -25.06 8.73
CA ALA A 368 25.68 -25.12 8.75
C ALA A 368 26.25 -26.47 9.23
N HIS A 369 25.66 -27.08 10.25
CA HIS A 369 26.09 -28.38 10.78
C HIS A 369 25.88 -29.56 9.81
N PHE A 370 24.99 -29.44 8.83
CA PHE A 370 24.73 -30.45 7.81
C PHE A 370 25.36 -30.12 6.46
N TRP A 371 25.88 -28.90 6.33
CA TRP A 371 26.46 -28.44 5.07
C TRP A 371 27.73 -29.21 4.72
N LYS A 372 27.86 -29.55 3.45
CA LYS A 372 29.08 -30.11 2.85
C LYS A 372 29.47 -29.24 1.66
N GLU A 373 30.76 -29.02 1.49
CA GLU A 373 31.29 -28.27 0.36
C GLU A 373 30.93 -28.96 -0.97
N ARG A 374 30.09 -28.29 -1.74
CA ARG A 374 29.67 -28.72 -3.08
C ARG A 374 29.15 -27.51 -3.88
N PRO A 375 29.14 -27.58 -5.22
CA PRO A 375 28.56 -26.52 -6.04
C PRO A 375 27.11 -26.22 -5.66
N ASN A 376 26.73 -24.93 -5.68
CA ASN A 376 25.37 -24.43 -5.44
C ASN A 376 24.78 -24.76 -4.06
N ALA A 377 25.57 -25.20 -3.08
CA ALA A 377 25.13 -25.38 -1.70
C ALA A 377 25.90 -24.43 -0.77
N TYR A 378 25.17 -23.69 0.04
CA TYR A 378 25.70 -22.63 0.89
C TYR A 378 25.28 -22.84 2.35
N PRO A 379 26.19 -22.65 3.33
CA PRO A 379 25.85 -22.84 4.72
C PRO A 379 24.94 -21.73 5.25
N TYR A 380 23.95 -22.13 6.05
CA TYR A 380 22.97 -21.29 6.71
C TYR A 380 23.17 -21.38 8.24
N PHE A 381 23.50 -20.26 8.86
CA PHE A 381 23.83 -20.14 10.26
C PHE A 381 22.71 -19.49 11.05
N ILE A 382 22.65 -19.79 12.35
CA ILE A 382 21.87 -19.01 13.33
C ILE A 382 22.79 -18.08 14.12
N ALA A 383 22.24 -17.13 14.86
CA ALA A 383 22.98 -16.08 15.55
C ALA A 383 24.08 -16.60 16.49
N SER A 384 23.84 -17.73 17.18
CA SER A 384 24.80 -18.37 18.09
C SER A 384 26.04 -18.93 17.40
N GLU A 385 25.98 -19.16 16.09
CA GLU A 385 27.03 -19.79 15.27
C GLU A 385 27.88 -18.72 14.52
N ILE A 386 27.69 -17.45 14.81
CA ILE A 386 28.33 -16.37 14.05
C ILE A 386 29.87 -16.44 14.08
N GLU A 387 30.45 -16.90 15.18
CA GLU A 387 31.91 -17.02 15.31
C GLU A 387 32.48 -18.22 14.52
N GLU A 388 31.65 -19.23 14.29
CA GLU A 388 32.01 -20.42 13.53
C GLU A 388 32.07 -20.17 12.01
N MET A 389 31.37 -19.13 11.53
CA MET A 389 31.30 -18.81 10.08
C MET A 389 32.67 -18.72 9.40
N LYS A 390 33.71 -18.25 10.11
CA LYS A 390 35.09 -18.14 9.61
C LYS A 390 35.73 -19.50 9.27
N GLU A 391 35.21 -20.58 9.86
CA GLU A 391 35.75 -21.94 9.68
C GLU A 391 35.23 -22.60 8.40
N TYR A 392 34.19 -22.02 7.80
CA TYR A 392 33.54 -22.55 6.60
C TYR A 392 34.11 -21.89 5.33
N ASN A 393 34.68 -22.71 4.46
CA ASN A 393 35.18 -22.27 3.16
C ASN A 393 34.03 -22.26 2.14
N SER A 394 33.26 -21.17 2.10
CA SER A 394 32.15 -20.99 1.16
C SER A 394 32.18 -19.56 0.60
N PRO A 395 31.94 -19.38 -0.73
CA PRO A 395 31.91 -18.05 -1.34
C PRO A 395 30.69 -17.24 -0.91
N LEU A 396 29.67 -17.90 -0.35
CA LEU A 396 28.42 -17.31 0.11
C LEU A 396 27.97 -18.02 1.40
N LYS A 397 27.63 -17.24 2.41
CA LYS A 397 27.19 -17.71 3.73
C LYS A 397 25.96 -16.90 4.15
N PHE A 398 24.95 -17.57 4.67
CA PHE A 398 23.76 -16.91 5.18
C PHE A 398 23.70 -17.01 6.70
N ILE A 399 23.34 -15.94 7.39
CA ILE A 399 23.19 -15.93 8.83
C ILE A 399 21.89 -15.29 9.26
N ARG A 400 21.06 -16.03 10.01
CA ARG A 400 19.80 -15.54 10.56
C ARG A 400 20.05 -14.76 11.85
N LEU A 401 19.60 -13.52 11.87
CA LEU A 401 19.79 -12.57 12.95
C LEU A 401 18.48 -11.83 13.26
N THR A 402 18.31 -11.43 14.51
CA THR A 402 17.28 -10.48 14.94
C THR A 402 17.92 -9.13 15.30
N TYR A 403 17.11 -8.12 15.61
CA TYR A 403 17.62 -6.81 16.09
C TYR A 403 18.51 -6.95 17.31
N ASN A 404 18.17 -7.85 18.23
CA ASN A 404 18.93 -8.05 19.47
C ASN A 404 20.31 -8.72 19.25
N ASP A 405 20.45 -9.48 18.18
CA ASP A 405 21.70 -10.18 17.84
C ASP A 405 22.74 -9.25 17.22
N LEU A 406 22.35 -8.04 16.78
CA LEU A 406 23.24 -7.04 16.20
C LEU A 406 24.06 -6.31 17.28
N THR A 407 24.87 -7.04 18.04
CA THR A 407 25.83 -6.47 18.99
C THR A 407 27.02 -5.84 18.24
N ASP A 408 27.85 -5.03 18.93
CA ASP A 408 29.05 -4.45 18.32
C ASP A 408 29.97 -5.53 17.77
N LYS A 409 30.12 -6.64 18.49
CA LYS A 409 30.91 -7.81 18.06
C LYS A 409 30.33 -8.45 16.80
N THR A 410 29.02 -8.66 16.77
CA THR A 410 28.32 -9.18 15.58
C THR A 410 28.54 -8.28 14.38
N LEU A 411 28.35 -6.98 14.56
CA LEU A 411 28.52 -5.99 13.50
C LEU A 411 29.96 -5.98 12.93
N GLU A 412 30.95 -6.16 13.80
CA GLU A 412 32.35 -6.23 13.39
C GLU A 412 32.62 -7.48 12.54
N ILE A 413 32.12 -8.65 12.93
CA ILE A 413 32.23 -9.89 12.15
C ILE A 413 31.56 -9.72 10.79
N LEU A 414 30.34 -9.16 10.74
CA LEU A 414 29.58 -8.97 9.50
C LEU A 414 30.26 -7.99 8.53
N LYS A 415 30.99 -7.00 9.04
CA LYS A 415 31.79 -6.07 8.22
C LYS A 415 33.02 -6.75 7.63
N GLN A 416 33.65 -7.63 8.38
CA GLN A 416 34.89 -8.31 7.98
C GLN A 416 34.61 -9.46 6.99
N ASP A 417 33.61 -10.29 7.22
CA ASP A 417 33.27 -11.41 6.34
C ASP A 417 32.51 -10.92 5.10
N LYS A 418 33.23 -10.81 3.98
CA LYS A 418 32.65 -10.35 2.71
C LYS A 418 31.80 -11.39 1.98
N THR A 419 31.80 -12.62 2.47
CA THR A 419 30.96 -13.71 1.92
C THR A 419 29.59 -13.81 2.63
N ALA A 420 29.39 -13.04 3.70
CA ALA A 420 28.19 -13.11 4.52
C ALA A 420 27.02 -12.31 3.93
N VAL A 421 25.82 -12.88 4.05
CA VAL A 421 24.51 -12.27 3.80
C VAL A 421 23.67 -12.45 5.06
N ALA A 422 23.08 -11.36 5.57
CA ALA A 422 22.22 -11.41 6.75
C ALA A 422 20.79 -11.78 6.36
N VAL A 423 20.20 -12.74 7.07
CA VAL A 423 18.77 -13.08 7.01
C VAL A 423 18.11 -12.46 8.24
N LEU A 424 17.47 -11.32 8.05
CA LEU A 424 16.94 -10.50 9.13
C LEU A 424 15.55 -10.96 9.55
N SER A 425 15.46 -11.66 10.66
CA SER A 425 14.24 -12.22 11.24
C SER A 425 13.72 -11.40 12.42
N THR A 426 12.52 -11.68 12.89
CA THR A 426 11.95 -11.06 14.09
C THR A 426 10.84 -11.95 14.67
N HIS A 427 10.76 -11.97 16.01
CA HIS A 427 9.64 -12.53 16.77
C HIS A 427 8.88 -11.43 17.53
N HIS A 428 9.18 -10.16 17.24
CA HIS A 428 8.55 -9.04 17.90
C HIS A 428 7.13 -8.82 17.35
N ARG A 429 6.18 -8.51 18.25
CA ARG A 429 4.77 -8.26 17.87
C ARG A 429 4.65 -7.15 16.81
N ASN A 430 5.44 -6.07 16.93
CA ASN A 430 5.65 -5.11 15.85
C ASN A 430 6.91 -5.49 15.06
N GLY A 431 6.80 -6.53 14.25
CA GLY A 431 7.94 -7.07 13.50
C GLY A 431 8.55 -6.08 12.51
N VAL A 432 7.73 -5.27 11.82
CA VAL A 432 8.24 -4.23 10.91
C VAL A 432 9.05 -3.19 11.67
N GLY A 433 8.58 -2.72 12.82
CA GLY A 433 9.34 -1.79 13.67
C GLY A 433 10.67 -2.36 14.12
N SER A 434 10.69 -3.64 14.51
CA SER A 434 11.92 -4.34 14.91
C SER A 434 12.92 -4.48 13.75
N GLN A 435 12.43 -4.83 12.54
CA GLN A 435 13.29 -4.94 11.36
C GLN A 435 13.76 -3.56 10.86
N ARG A 436 12.93 -2.52 10.95
CA ARG A 436 13.36 -1.12 10.76
C ARG A 436 14.51 -0.75 11.70
N ALA A 437 14.37 -1.06 12.99
CA ALA A 437 15.40 -0.81 13.99
C ALA A 437 16.72 -1.52 13.65
N ALA A 438 16.65 -2.77 13.22
CA ALA A 438 17.82 -3.52 12.78
C ALA A 438 18.49 -2.88 11.55
N MET A 439 17.71 -2.47 10.54
CA MET A 439 18.26 -1.80 9.36
C MET A 439 18.93 -0.48 9.71
N HIS A 440 18.32 0.34 10.59
CA HIS A 440 18.94 1.58 11.07
C HIS A 440 20.20 1.33 11.87
N LYS A 441 20.26 0.23 12.64
CA LYS A 441 21.47 -0.16 13.37
C LYS A 441 22.61 -0.56 12.44
N LEU A 442 22.31 -1.32 11.37
CA LEU A 442 23.28 -1.64 10.31
C LEU A 442 23.80 -0.37 9.61
N LEU A 443 22.90 0.55 9.26
CA LEU A 443 23.26 1.82 8.63
C LEU A 443 24.14 2.67 9.55
N ALA A 444 23.77 2.83 10.82
CA ALA A 444 24.52 3.61 11.82
C ALA A 444 25.93 3.04 12.05
N ALA A 445 26.07 1.72 11.97
CA ALA A 445 27.35 1.03 12.08
C ALA A 445 28.20 1.10 10.79
N GLY A 446 27.67 1.64 9.67
CA GLY A 446 28.32 1.56 8.36
C GLY A 446 28.50 0.12 7.87
N CYS A 447 27.62 -0.79 8.27
CA CYS A 447 27.65 -2.18 7.82
C CYS A 447 26.88 -2.33 6.51
N ASP A 448 27.59 -2.61 5.44
CA ASP A 448 27.10 -2.69 4.07
C ASP A 448 26.65 -4.10 3.64
N ILE A 449 26.50 -5.02 4.60
CA ILE A 449 26.07 -6.41 4.33
C ILE A 449 24.76 -6.48 3.57
N PRO A 450 24.60 -7.36 2.55
CA PRO A 450 23.30 -7.63 1.95
C PRO A 450 22.32 -8.22 2.98
N VAL A 451 21.05 -7.84 2.88
CA VAL A 451 20.02 -8.24 3.84
C VAL A 451 18.84 -8.89 3.14
N ILE A 452 18.55 -10.13 3.51
CA ILE A 452 17.31 -10.82 3.19
C ILE A 452 16.31 -10.54 4.32
N LEU A 453 15.17 -9.98 4.00
CA LEU A 453 14.08 -9.81 4.96
C LEU A 453 13.37 -11.16 5.15
N HIS A 454 13.23 -11.59 6.39
CA HIS A 454 12.64 -12.87 6.71
C HIS A 454 11.44 -12.72 7.66
N ARG A 455 10.36 -13.44 7.38
CA ARG A 455 9.17 -13.51 8.22
C ARG A 455 8.69 -14.93 8.39
N ASP A 456 8.35 -15.28 9.64
CA ASP A 456 7.69 -16.51 10.01
C ASP A 456 6.23 -16.23 10.34
N TYR A 457 5.32 -17.03 9.78
CA TYR A 457 3.90 -16.98 10.10
C TYR A 457 3.36 -18.36 10.50
N HIS A 458 2.23 -18.36 11.17
CA HIS A 458 1.35 -19.48 11.44
C HIS A 458 -0.05 -19.07 10.98
N GLU A 459 -0.31 -19.10 9.69
CA GLU A 459 -1.54 -18.58 9.11
C GLU A 459 -2.15 -19.57 8.13
N PRO A 460 -3.21 -20.29 8.54
CA PRO A 460 -3.88 -21.26 7.67
C PRO A 460 -4.74 -20.60 6.58
N ASP A 461 -5.19 -19.36 6.78
CA ASP A 461 -5.94 -18.61 5.76
C ASP A 461 -4.95 -17.99 4.75
N LYS A 462 -4.92 -18.57 3.54
CA LYS A 462 -4.04 -18.12 2.44
C LYS A 462 -4.20 -16.62 2.11
N GLU A 463 -5.43 -16.08 2.16
CA GLU A 463 -5.67 -14.65 1.94
C GLU A 463 -5.11 -13.80 3.09
N ALA A 464 -5.29 -14.23 4.33
CA ALA A 464 -4.72 -13.54 5.49
C ALA A 464 -3.18 -13.56 5.44
N LEU A 465 -2.56 -14.69 5.10
CA LEU A 465 -1.11 -14.80 4.91
C LEU A 465 -0.61 -13.82 3.84
N GLN A 466 -1.29 -13.78 2.70
CA GLN A 466 -0.99 -12.87 1.59
C GLN A 466 -0.98 -11.41 2.03
N LEU A 467 -2.03 -10.99 2.77
CA LEU A 467 -2.17 -9.62 3.25
C LEU A 467 -1.11 -9.27 4.30
N LYS A 468 -0.83 -10.18 5.23
CA LYS A 468 0.19 -10.02 6.27
C LYS A 468 1.59 -9.86 5.66
N ALA A 469 1.97 -10.80 4.79
CA ALA A 469 3.27 -10.79 4.12
C ALA A 469 3.43 -9.53 3.25
N ALA A 470 2.41 -9.16 2.48
CA ALA A 470 2.43 -7.98 1.63
C ALA A 470 2.56 -6.68 2.43
N ALA A 471 1.86 -6.55 3.55
CA ALA A 471 1.98 -5.39 4.44
C ALA A 471 3.37 -5.30 5.08
N ASP A 472 3.93 -6.40 5.56
CA ASP A 472 5.20 -6.42 6.28
C ASP A 472 6.39 -6.19 5.35
N PHE A 473 6.58 -7.07 4.35
CA PHE A 473 7.66 -6.92 3.38
C PHE A 473 7.51 -5.64 2.54
N GLY A 474 6.28 -5.34 2.15
CA GLY A 474 5.97 -4.15 1.35
C GLY A 474 6.42 -2.87 2.04
N THR A 475 6.14 -2.72 3.34
CA THR A 475 6.57 -1.56 4.12
C THR A 475 8.10 -1.40 4.10
N LEU A 476 8.84 -2.47 4.39
CA LEU A 476 10.31 -2.43 4.46
C LEU A 476 10.95 -2.17 3.10
N LEU A 477 10.42 -2.78 2.03
CA LEU A 477 10.90 -2.54 0.66
C LEU A 477 10.61 -1.10 0.20
N LEU A 478 9.45 -0.54 0.56
CA LEU A 478 9.11 0.86 0.28
C LEU A 478 9.96 1.86 1.09
N ASP A 479 10.46 1.44 2.26
CA ASP A 479 11.45 2.20 3.04
C ASP A 479 12.86 2.13 2.43
N GLY A 480 13.05 1.36 1.37
CA GLY A 480 14.34 1.16 0.68
C GLY A 480 15.20 0.05 1.29
N PHE A 481 14.64 -0.84 2.08
CA PHE A 481 15.35 -1.92 2.75
C PHE A 481 15.12 -3.27 2.07
N GLY A 482 16.14 -4.13 2.11
CA GLY A 482 16.09 -5.51 1.65
C GLY A 482 16.73 -5.75 0.28
N ASP A 483 17.61 -6.73 0.24
CA ASP A 483 18.27 -7.27 -0.95
C ASP A 483 17.65 -8.61 -1.37
N GLY A 484 16.66 -9.07 -0.62
CA GLY A 484 15.86 -10.25 -0.88
C GLY A 484 14.80 -10.44 0.19
N ILE A 485 13.91 -11.39 -0.04
CA ILE A 485 12.85 -11.78 0.89
C ILE A 485 12.76 -13.29 1.03
N MET A 486 12.40 -13.75 2.22
CA MET A 486 12.17 -15.15 2.57
C MET A 486 10.93 -15.25 3.45
N LEU A 487 9.93 -16.00 3.00
CA LEU A 487 8.66 -16.21 3.69
C LEU A 487 8.55 -17.66 4.13
N HIS A 488 8.36 -17.86 5.43
CA HIS A 488 8.04 -19.16 6.02
C HIS A 488 6.63 -19.14 6.64
N ASN A 489 5.86 -20.20 6.52
CA ASN A 489 4.52 -20.35 7.09
C ASN A 489 4.28 -21.70 7.75
N ASN A 490 5.25 -22.22 8.47
CA ASN A 490 5.13 -23.43 9.32
C ASN A 490 4.26 -24.55 8.71
N ASP A 491 4.45 -24.84 7.43
CA ASP A 491 3.78 -25.89 6.67
C ASP A 491 2.24 -25.75 6.55
N GLU A 492 1.71 -24.55 6.81
CA GLU A 492 0.26 -24.26 6.73
C GLU A 492 -0.23 -24.02 5.28
N CYS A 493 0.67 -23.91 4.31
CA CYS A 493 0.33 -23.84 2.89
C CYS A 493 1.49 -24.27 2.01
N GLU A 494 1.18 -24.66 0.78
CA GLU A 494 2.17 -25.11 -0.20
C GLU A 494 3.21 -24.03 -0.50
N ALA A 495 4.47 -24.40 -0.65
CA ALA A 495 5.57 -23.49 -0.92
C ALA A 495 5.42 -22.73 -2.25
N LEU A 496 4.75 -23.29 -3.25
CA LEU A 496 4.37 -22.59 -4.48
C LEU A 496 3.55 -21.32 -4.22
N VAL A 497 2.67 -21.35 -3.23
CA VAL A 497 1.81 -20.21 -2.86
C VAL A 497 2.67 -19.10 -2.24
N THR A 498 3.57 -19.44 -1.32
CA THR A 498 4.47 -18.45 -0.71
C THR A 498 5.44 -17.87 -1.72
N ASP A 499 5.91 -18.66 -2.68
CA ASP A 499 6.76 -18.17 -3.79
C ASP A 499 6.01 -17.12 -4.64
N SER A 500 4.77 -17.42 -5.04
CA SER A 500 3.93 -16.48 -5.79
C SER A 500 3.74 -15.16 -5.04
N TYR A 501 3.46 -15.22 -3.74
CA TYR A 501 3.31 -14.02 -2.90
C TYR A 501 4.58 -13.19 -2.86
N MET A 502 5.76 -13.83 -2.70
CA MET A 502 7.04 -13.12 -2.68
C MET A 502 7.31 -12.38 -3.99
N PHE A 503 7.12 -13.04 -5.14
CA PHE A 503 7.26 -12.37 -6.44
C PHE A 503 6.25 -11.24 -6.64
N GLY A 504 5.00 -11.45 -6.23
CA GLY A 504 3.95 -10.42 -6.27
C GLY A 504 4.29 -9.21 -5.42
N ILE A 505 4.84 -9.39 -4.22
CA ILE A 505 5.25 -8.32 -3.30
C ILE A 505 6.42 -7.52 -3.89
N LEU A 506 7.44 -8.19 -4.43
CA LEU A 506 8.56 -7.52 -5.09
C LEU A 506 8.10 -6.69 -6.30
N GLN A 507 7.13 -7.20 -7.06
CA GLN A 507 6.56 -6.47 -8.19
C GLN A 507 5.70 -5.29 -7.73
N ALA A 508 4.86 -5.47 -6.71
CA ALA A 508 4.03 -4.39 -6.17
C ALA A 508 4.84 -3.24 -5.56
N THR A 509 6.02 -3.51 -5.03
CA THR A 509 6.97 -2.51 -4.50
C THR A 509 7.92 -1.94 -5.56
N ARG A 510 7.79 -2.38 -6.82
CA ARG A 510 8.72 -2.01 -7.92
C ARG A 510 10.16 -2.44 -7.70
N SER A 511 10.42 -3.35 -6.78
CA SER A 511 11.77 -3.83 -6.46
C SER A 511 12.27 -4.84 -7.49
N ARG A 512 11.38 -5.67 -8.03
CA ARG A 512 11.66 -6.64 -9.10
C ARG A 512 10.41 -6.88 -9.95
N ILE A 513 10.55 -6.87 -11.26
CA ILE A 513 9.45 -7.16 -12.20
C ILE A 513 9.65 -8.57 -12.74
N SER A 514 8.70 -9.47 -12.49
CA SER A 514 8.78 -10.88 -12.85
C SER A 514 7.70 -11.35 -13.82
N LYS A 515 6.55 -10.66 -13.86
CA LYS A 515 5.39 -11.00 -14.71
C LYS A 515 4.79 -9.77 -15.39
N THR A 516 3.82 -9.96 -16.28
CA THR A 516 3.00 -8.88 -16.84
C THR A 516 2.25 -8.17 -15.73
N GLU A 517 2.29 -6.85 -15.71
CA GLU A 517 1.51 -6.05 -14.77
C GLU A 517 0.21 -5.60 -15.40
N TYR A 518 -0.92 -5.98 -14.80
CA TYR A 518 -2.24 -5.53 -15.20
C TYR A 518 -2.68 -4.36 -14.31
N ILE A 519 -2.97 -3.24 -14.95
CA ILE A 519 -3.53 -2.05 -14.31
C ILE A 519 -4.99 -2.00 -14.71
N SER A 520 -5.86 -2.58 -13.88
CA SER A 520 -7.28 -2.69 -14.18
C SER A 520 -8.13 -1.93 -13.17
N CYS A 521 -9.12 -1.21 -13.70
CA CYS A 521 -10.08 -0.46 -12.91
C CYS A 521 -10.99 -1.41 -12.11
N PRO A 522 -11.37 -1.08 -10.85
CA PRO A 522 -12.30 -1.91 -10.08
C PRO A 522 -13.75 -1.81 -10.54
N SER A 523 -14.03 -1.14 -11.67
CA SER A 523 -15.38 -0.80 -12.11
C SER A 523 -16.07 0.27 -11.24
N CYS A 524 -17.08 0.91 -11.80
CA CYS A 524 -17.95 1.86 -11.11
C CYS A 524 -19.25 2.02 -11.95
N GLY A 525 -20.21 2.80 -11.49
CA GLY A 525 -21.47 3.05 -12.20
C GLY A 525 -21.34 3.64 -13.62
N ARG A 526 -20.12 3.93 -14.08
CA ARG A 526 -19.81 4.38 -15.45
C ARG A 526 -19.36 3.25 -16.39
N THR A 527 -19.08 2.06 -15.85
CA THR A 527 -18.61 0.91 -16.64
C THR A 527 -19.81 0.26 -17.31
N LEU A 528 -19.84 0.28 -18.65
CA LEU A 528 -20.97 -0.17 -19.47
C LEU A 528 -20.78 -1.56 -20.09
N TYR A 529 -19.76 -2.30 -19.68
CA TYR A 529 -19.41 -3.63 -20.19
C TYR A 529 -18.96 -4.54 -19.05
N ASP A 530 -18.94 -5.85 -19.31
CA ASP A 530 -18.43 -6.84 -18.37
C ASP A 530 -16.90 -6.75 -18.29
N LEU A 531 -16.44 -6.04 -17.26
CA LEU A 531 -15.02 -5.77 -17.04
C LEU A 531 -14.28 -7.05 -16.63
N GLN A 532 -14.87 -7.91 -15.79
CA GLN A 532 -14.21 -9.12 -15.29
C GLN A 532 -13.91 -10.09 -16.42
N THR A 533 -14.89 -10.38 -17.28
CA THR A 533 -14.70 -11.22 -18.48
C THR A 533 -13.67 -10.61 -19.43
N THR A 534 -13.67 -9.29 -19.60
CA THR A 534 -12.70 -8.59 -20.46
C THR A 534 -11.28 -8.73 -19.93
N ILE A 535 -11.08 -8.53 -18.62
CA ILE A 535 -9.78 -8.71 -17.96
C ILE A 535 -9.27 -10.14 -18.14
N ALA A 536 -10.12 -11.14 -17.89
CA ALA A 536 -9.75 -12.55 -18.01
C ALA A 536 -9.24 -12.90 -19.42
N ARG A 537 -9.95 -12.44 -20.47
CA ARG A 537 -9.55 -12.65 -21.87
C ARG A 537 -8.24 -11.95 -22.23
N ILE A 538 -8.02 -10.73 -21.75
CA ILE A 538 -6.76 -10.00 -21.99
C ILE A 538 -5.60 -10.72 -21.28
N LYS A 539 -5.78 -11.14 -20.04
CA LYS A 539 -4.77 -11.90 -19.30
C LYS A 539 -4.40 -13.20 -19.98
N GLU A 540 -5.38 -13.98 -20.43
CA GLU A 540 -5.14 -15.22 -21.17
C GLU A 540 -4.29 -14.97 -22.41
N ALA A 541 -4.57 -13.90 -23.17
CA ALA A 541 -3.85 -13.56 -24.39
C ALA A 541 -2.45 -12.99 -24.17
N THR A 542 -2.15 -12.42 -23.01
CA THR A 542 -0.95 -11.58 -22.81
C THR A 542 -0.08 -11.97 -21.62
N SER A 543 -0.43 -12.99 -20.83
CA SER A 543 0.32 -13.43 -19.64
C SER A 543 1.78 -13.81 -19.93
N HIS A 544 2.08 -14.23 -21.18
CA HIS A 544 3.43 -14.55 -21.64
C HIS A 544 4.33 -13.32 -21.85
N LEU A 545 3.77 -12.11 -21.89
CA LEU A 545 4.49 -10.86 -22.16
C LEU A 545 5.11 -10.28 -20.87
N LYS A 546 6.10 -11.00 -20.30
CA LYS A 546 6.75 -10.60 -19.04
C LYS A 546 7.36 -9.20 -19.12
N GLY A 547 7.23 -8.44 -18.01
CA GLY A 547 7.80 -7.11 -17.87
C GLY A 547 7.00 -5.97 -18.50
N LEU A 548 5.90 -6.25 -19.19
CA LEU A 548 5.01 -5.23 -19.74
C LEU A 548 3.95 -4.78 -18.72
N LYS A 549 3.47 -3.54 -18.92
CA LYS A 549 2.31 -2.99 -18.23
C LYS A 549 1.14 -2.90 -19.20
N ILE A 550 0.03 -3.48 -18.84
CA ILE A 550 -1.19 -3.49 -19.66
C ILE A 550 -2.30 -2.81 -18.85
N GLY A 551 -2.78 -1.66 -19.37
CA GLY A 551 -3.95 -0.95 -18.82
C GLY A 551 -5.24 -1.53 -19.40
N ILE A 552 -6.25 -1.77 -18.53
CA ILE A 552 -7.55 -2.30 -18.89
C ILE A 552 -8.66 -1.40 -18.31
#